data_fe667c78f4bd5fdbcb9df7d1ddc94e94
#
_entry.id   fe667c78f4bd5fdbcb9df7d1ddc94e94
#
_cell.length_a   1.000
_cell.length_b   1.000
_cell.length_c   1.000
_cell.angle_alpha   90.00
_cell.angle_beta   90.00
_cell.angle_gamma   90.00
#
_symmetry.space_group_name_H-M   'P 1'
#
loop_
_entity.id
_entity.type
_entity.pdbx_description
1 polymer ?
#
loop_
_entity_poly.entity_id
_entity_poly.type
_entity_poly.pdbx_seq_one_letter_code
_entity_poly.pdbx_strand_id
1 'polypeptide(L)'
;MRKFSEIDLTKSRRRYYSDECNLKHCPECSSGLKEEKCTILISATSETDQGEFMTNLSGSHFCEKCPVVVFDVDQVAKAVKLGIRGEENLTYYISGIIDLDSIPEEKKHLEIGSDENPVPLVEFLPDINKPGIPVKKKPRRNDPCTCGSGIKYKKCCGKNGN
;
A
#
# COMPACT_ATOMS: atom_id res chain seq x y z
N MET A 1 15.90 -4.25 21.86
CA MET A 1 15.23 -4.62 20.59
C MET A 1 14.88 -3.33 19.83
N ARG A 2 15.42 -3.14 18.64
CA ARG A 2 14.99 -2.02 17.81
C ARG A 2 13.60 -2.33 17.26
N LYS A 3 12.60 -1.56 17.63
CA LYS A 3 11.31 -1.57 16.97
C LYS A 3 11.52 -1.01 15.55
N PHE A 4 11.13 -1.76 14.53
CA PHE A 4 11.20 -1.30 13.13
C PHE A 4 10.18 -0.19 12.84
N SER A 5 9.16 -0.01 13.67
CA SER A 5 8.14 1.03 13.56
C SER A 5 7.75 1.58 14.94
N GLU A 6 7.48 2.86 15.02
CA GLU A 6 6.88 3.50 16.20
C GLU A 6 5.36 3.28 16.24
N ILE A 7 4.77 2.84 15.13
CA ILE A 7 3.36 2.52 15.00
C ILE A 7 3.11 1.08 15.42
N ASP A 8 2.04 0.85 16.15
CA ASP A 8 1.57 -0.50 16.50
C ASP A 8 0.97 -1.16 15.25
N LEU A 9 1.78 -2.02 14.61
CA LEU A 9 1.39 -2.76 13.40
C LEU A 9 0.51 -3.98 13.71
N THR A 10 0.34 -4.35 14.98
CA THR A 10 -0.50 -5.50 15.38
C THR A 10 -1.98 -5.20 15.36
N LYS A 11 -2.37 -3.93 15.33
CA LYS A 11 -3.77 -3.50 15.30
C LYS A 11 -4.34 -3.59 13.90
N SER A 12 -5.47 -4.28 13.76
CA SER A 12 -6.29 -4.25 12.53
C SER A 12 -6.77 -2.82 12.25
N ARG A 13 -6.61 -2.40 11.00
CA ARG A 13 -6.93 -1.04 10.56
C ARG A 13 -7.84 -1.05 9.35
N ARG A 14 -8.58 0.03 9.15
CA ARG A 14 -9.26 0.30 7.88
C ARG A 14 -8.24 0.84 6.89
N ARG A 15 -8.20 0.24 5.71
CA ARG A 15 -7.30 0.67 4.64
C ARG A 15 -7.98 1.69 3.73
N TYR A 16 -7.22 2.69 3.36
CA TYR A 16 -7.56 3.68 2.36
C TYR A 16 -6.46 3.75 1.32
N TYR A 17 -6.83 4.17 0.12
CA TYR A 17 -5.90 4.39 -0.98
C TYR A 17 -6.03 5.82 -1.42
N SER A 18 -4.91 6.50 -1.57
CA SER A 18 -4.89 7.89 -2.01
C SER A 18 -3.68 8.16 -2.90
N ASP A 19 -3.79 9.15 -3.76
CA ASP A 19 -2.65 9.71 -4.45
C ASP A 19 -1.87 10.66 -3.53
N GLU A 20 -0.62 10.94 -3.90
CA GLU A 20 0.31 11.74 -3.10
C GLU A 20 -0.28 13.11 -2.64
N CYS A 21 -1.20 13.67 -3.42
CA CYS A 21 -1.81 14.97 -3.11
C CYS A 21 -2.72 14.95 -1.87
N ASN A 22 -3.24 13.78 -1.47
CA ASN A 22 -4.27 13.64 -0.44
C ASN A 22 -3.79 12.88 0.82
N LEU A 23 -2.48 12.62 0.94
CA LEU A 23 -1.91 11.81 2.03
C LEU A 23 -1.64 12.56 3.33
N LYS A 24 -2.05 13.81 3.45
CA LYS A 24 -1.70 14.64 4.62
C LYS A 24 -2.60 14.44 5.82
N HIS A 25 -3.84 14.05 5.61
CA HIS A 25 -4.86 14.01 6.66
C HIS A 25 -5.65 12.70 6.64
N CYS A 26 -6.02 12.25 7.84
CA CYS A 26 -6.85 11.07 8.00
C CYS A 26 -8.25 11.31 7.39
N PRO A 27 -8.73 10.38 6.54
CA PRO A 27 -10.05 10.51 5.92
C PRO A 27 -11.22 10.43 6.90
N GLU A 28 -11.00 9.94 8.12
CA GLU A 28 -12.05 9.79 9.12
C GLU A 28 -12.06 10.93 10.16
N CYS A 29 -10.90 11.38 10.63
CA CYS A 29 -10.83 12.37 11.72
C CYS A 29 -10.07 13.66 11.35
N SER A 30 -9.60 13.77 10.11
CA SER A 30 -8.83 14.92 9.60
C SER A 30 -7.52 15.23 10.34
N SER A 31 -7.10 14.38 11.27
CA SER A 31 -5.79 14.52 11.92
C SER A 31 -4.66 14.25 10.95
N GLY A 32 -3.48 14.82 11.20
CA GLY A 32 -2.29 14.53 10.43
C GLY A 32 -1.95 13.05 10.45
N LEU A 33 -1.45 12.55 9.34
CA LEU A 33 -0.99 11.16 9.20
C LEU A 33 0.51 11.08 9.44
N LYS A 34 0.95 10.00 10.07
CA LYS A 34 2.35 9.67 10.29
C LYS A 34 2.83 8.67 9.24
N GLU A 35 3.89 9.04 8.52
CA GLU A 35 4.51 8.18 7.51
C GLU A 35 5.43 7.15 8.18
N GLU A 36 5.23 5.88 7.83
CA GLU A 36 6.05 4.77 8.32
C GLU A 36 6.28 3.74 7.22
N LYS A 37 7.42 3.05 7.29
CA LYS A 37 7.66 1.87 6.46
C LYS A 37 6.92 0.68 7.02
N CYS A 38 6.32 -0.12 6.16
CA CYS A 38 5.77 -1.40 6.54
C CYS A 38 5.95 -2.44 5.43
N THR A 39 5.93 -3.70 5.82
CA THR A 39 5.85 -4.82 4.88
C THR A 39 4.39 -5.18 4.68
N ILE A 40 3.98 -5.32 3.44
CA ILE A 40 2.60 -5.61 3.06
C ILE A 40 2.53 -6.86 2.20
N LEU A 41 1.38 -7.52 2.24
CA LEU A 41 1.02 -8.60 1.35
C LEU A 41 0.07 -8.05 0.28
N ILE A 42 0.46 -8.18 -0.99
CA ILE A 42 -0.31 -7.70 -2.13
C ILE A 42 -0.80 -8.91 -2.93
N SER A 43 -2.09 -8.90 -3.24
CA SER A 43 -2.67 -9.77 -4.26
C SER A 43 -2.90 -8.94 -5.52
N ALA A 44 -2.40 -9.41 -6.65
CA ALA A 44 -2.47 -8.69 -7.92
C ALA A 44 -2.85 -9.63 -9.07
N THR A 45 -3.55 -9.06 -10.03
CA THR A 45 -4.03 -9.79 -11.23
C THR A 45 -3.89 -8.91 -12.46
N SER A 46 -3.41 -9.49 -13.54
CA SER A 46 -3.39 -8.90 -14.89
C SER A 46 -4.07 -9.83 -15.88
N GLU A 47 -4.09 -9.48 -17.18
CA GLU A 47 -4.62 -10.35 -18.22
C GLU A 47 -3.81 -11.64 -18.41
N THR A 48 -2.54 -11.66 -17.99
CA THR A 48 -1.61 -12.79 -18.23
C THR A 48 -1.10 -13.46 -16.97
N ASP A 49 -1.26 -12.82 -15.81
CA ASP A 49 -0.65 -13.30 -14.57
C ASP A 49 -1.51 -12.94 -13.36
N GLN A 50 -1.40 -13.74 -12.32
CA GLN A 50 -1.95 -13.45 -11.02
C GLN A 50 -1.03 -13.98 -9.93
N GLY A 51 -0.95 -13.28 -8.83
CA GLY A 51 -0.08 -13.73 -7.75
C GLY A 51 -0.23 -12.91 -6.49
N GLU A 52 0.39 -13.43 -5.47
CA GLU A 52 0.47 -12.81 -4.16
C GLU A 52 1.94 -12.70 -3.78
N PHE A 53 2.35 -11.54 -3.30
CA PHE A 53 3.75 -11.30 -2.92
C PHE A 53 3.87 -10.29 -1.80
N MET A 54 4.96 -10.38 -1.09
CA MET A 54 5.32 -9.46 -0.02
C MET A 54 6.26 -8.38 -0.54
N THR A 55 6.07 -7.16 -0.10
CA THR A 55 6.96 -6.05 -0.41
C THR A 55 7.05 -5.05 0.74
N ASN A 56 8.19 -4.39 0.83
CA ASN A 56 8.36 -3.24 1.71
C ASN A 56 7.82 -2.00 1.01
N LEU A 57 6.93 -1.28 1.66
CA LEU A 57 6.38 -0.04 1.19
C LEU A 57 6.86 1.11 2.06
N SER A 58 7.54 2.07 1.43
CA SER A 58 7.82 3.38 2.04
C SER A 58 6.61 4.28 1.83
N GLY A 59 6.28 5.14 2.80
CA GLY A 59 5.17 6.06 2.61
C GLY A 59 3.79 5.43 2.83
N SER A 60 3.70 4.48 3.75
CA SER A 60 2.42 4.11 4.34
C SER A 60 2.10 5.13 5.43
N HIS A 61 0.88 5.64 5.44
CA HIS A 61 0.47 6.76 6.29
C HIS A 61 -0.55 6.30 7.32
N PHE A 62 -0.20 6.41 8.59
CA PHE A 62 -0.99 5.91 9.71
C PHE A 62 -1.62 7.05 10.51
N CYS A 63 -2.88 6.89 10.89
CA CYS A 63 -3.50 7.76 11.86
C CYS A 63 -3.20 7.26 13.28
N GLU A 64 -2.75 8.16 14.15
CA GLU A 64 -2.49 7.84 15.55
C GLU A 64 -3.77 7.82 16.41
N LYS A 65 -4.85 8.48 15.93
CA LYS A 65 -6.13 8.58 16.65
C LYS A 65 -7.15 7.53 16.20
N CYS A 66 -7.17 7.18 14.92
CA CYS A 66 -8.10 6.23 14.35
C CYS A 66 -7.37 4.96 13.90
N PRO A 67 -8.03 3.80 13.87
CA PRO A 67 -7.45 2.60 13.28
C PRO A 67 -7.49 2.69 11.73
N VAL A 68 -6.75 3.63 11.16
CA VAL A 68 -6.69 3.94 9.73
C VAL A 68 -5.26 3.89 9.24
N VAL A 69 -5.08 3.31 8.05
CA VAL A 69 -3.87 3.40 7.25
C VAL A 69 -4.23 3.83 5.82
N VAL A 70 -3.44 4.73 5.27
CA VAL A 70 -3.59 5.22 3.89
C VAL A 70 -2.37 4.84 3.09
N PHE A 71 -2.58 4.16 1.98
CA PHE A 71 -1.51 3.75 1.06
C PHE A 71 -1.47 4.66 -0.16
N ASP A 72 -0.25 5.04 -0.55
CA ASP A 72 0.01 5.77 -1.79
C ASP A 72 -0.18 4.83 -2.99
N VAL A 73 -1.18 5.12 -3.81
CA VAL A 73 -1.50 4.29 -4.99
C VAL A 73 -0.38 4.24 -6.00
N ASP A 74 0.41 5.30 -6.15
CA ASP A 74 1.52 5.33 -7.10
C ASP A 74 2.68 4.44 -6.66
N GLN A 75 2.98 4.43 -5.37
CA GLN A 75 4.01 3.54 -4.82
C GLN A 75 3.57 2.07 -4.88
N VAL A 76 2.33 1.78 -4.52
CA VAL A 76 1.79 0.42 -4.62
C VAL A 76 1.77 -0.04 -6.08
N ALA A 77 1.35 0.80 -7.01
CA ALA A 77 1.35 0.49 -8.44
C ALA A 77 2.75 0.13 -8.97
N LYS A 78 3.78 0.84 -8.53
CA LYS A 78 5.18 0.51 -8.87
C LYS A 78 5.58 -0.86 -8.35
N ALA A 79 5.23 -1.18 -7.11
CA ALA A 79 5.49 -2.49 -6.52
C ALA A 79 4.77 -3.61 -7.26
N VAL A 80 3.50 -3.41 -7.61
CA VAL A 80 2.69 -4.39 -8.36
C VAL A 80 3.29 -4.68 -9.74
N LYS A 81 3.73 -3.66 -10.47
CA LYS A 81 4.38 -3.81 -11.78
C LYS A 81 5.70 -4.58 -11.72
N LEU A 82 6.37 -4.56 -10.57
CA LEU A 82 7.59 -5.35 -10.35
C LEU A 82 7.27 -6.79 -9.92
N GLY A 83 6.12 -7.00 -9.26
CA GLY A 83 5.75 -8.28 -8.67
C GLY A 83 5.06 -9.25 -9.61
N ILE A 84 4.33 -8.77 -10.60
CA ILE A 84 3.62 -9.62 -11.58
C ILE A 84 3.84 -9.17 -13.02
N ARG A 85 3.60 -10.09 -13.95
CA ARG A 85 3.72 -9.84 -15.38
C ARG A 85 2.42 -9.30 -15.96
N GLY A 86 2.52 -8.54 -17.07
CA GLY A 86 1.38 -7.93 -17.74
C GLY A 86 1.14 -6.50 -17.29
N GLU A 87 0.67 -5.67 -18.23
CA GLU A 87 0.41 -4.25 -17.99
C GLU A 87 -1.05 -3.86 -18.19
N GLU A 88 -1.82 -4.74 -18.84
CA GLU A 88 -3.22 -4.50 -19.11
C GLU A 88 -4.12 -5.08 -18.04
N ASN A 89 -5.22 -4.41 -17.76
CA ASN A 89 -6.21 -4.82 -16.75
C ASN A 89 -5.60 -5.13 -15.37
N LEU A 90 -4.48 -4.50 -15.06
CA LEU A 90 -3.76 -4.72 -13.82
C LEU A 90 -4.57 -4.16 -12.65
N THR A 91 -4.95 -5.06 -11.74
CA THR A 91 -5.63 -4.75 -10.49
C THR A 91 -4.87 -5.31 -9.33
N TYR A 92 -5.02 -4.70 -8.18
CA TYR A 92 -4.42 -5.20 -6.94
C TYR A 92 -5.32 -4.92 -5.74
N TYR A 93 -5.03 -5.63 -4.67
CA TYR A 93 -5.45 -5.19 -3.36
C TYR A 93 -4.42 -5.60 -2.31
N ILE A 94 -4.30 -4.83 -1.23
CA ILE A 94 -3.39 -5.14 -0.13
C ILE A 94 -4.17 -5.97 0.88
N SER A 95 -3.72 -7.22 1.10
CA SER A 95 -4.39 -8.17 1.99
C SER A 95 -4.18 -7.86 3.46
N GLY A 96 -3.02 -7.35 3.80
CA GLY A 96 -2.67 -7.02 5.18
C GLY A 96 -1.27 -6.46 5.34
N ILE A 97 -0.95 -6.13 6.56
CA ILE A 97 0.39 -5.73 6.99
C ILE A 97 1.08 -6.94 7.60
N ILE A 98 2.35 -7.15 7.27
CA ILE A 98 3.15 -8.24 7.81
C ILE A 98 3.94 -7.72 9.00
N ASP A 99 3.65 -8.25 10.19
CA ASP A 99 4.35 -7.91 11.41
C ASP A 99 5.60 -8.79 11.60
N LEU A 100 6.68 -8.40 10.93
CA LEU A 100 7.95 -9.14 10.99
C LEU A 100 8.55 -9.18 12.42
N ASP A 101 8.20 -8.23 13.27
CA ASP A 101 8.68 -8.18 14.66
C ASP A 101 8.03 -9.25 15.54
N SER A 102 6.88 -9.79 15.12
CA SER A 102 6.21 -10.89 15.82
C SER A 102 6.84 -12.26 15.59
N ILE A 103 7.74 -12.39 14.59
CA ILE A 103 8.43 -13.66 14.32
C ILE A 103 9.41 -13.96 15.46
N PRO A 104 9.27 -15.12 16.13
CA PRO A 104 10.21 -15.53 17.17
C PRO A 104 11.64 -15.61 16.65
N GLU A 105 12.61 -15.25 17.47
CA GLU A 105 14.03 -15.20 17.09
C GLU A 105 14.53 -16.52 16.52
N GLU A 106 14.09 -17.64 17.12
CA GLU A 106 14.41 -18.98 16.67
C GLU A 106 13.86 -19.36 15.30
N LYS A 107 12.86 -18.62 14.80
CA LYS A 107 12.24 -18.86 13.48
C LYS A 107 12.67 -17.88 12.39
N LYS A 108 13.42 -16.85 12.73
CA LYS A 108 13.85 -15.82 11.76
C LYS A 108 14.74 -16.36 10.64
N HIS A 109 15.37 -17.52 10.84
CA HIS A 109 16.17 -18.17 9.82
C HIS A 109 15.34 -19.04 8.85
N LEU A 110 14.07 -19.29 9.16
CA LEU A 110 13.17 -20.08 8.34
C LEU A 110 12.48 -19.20 7.29
N GLU A 111 12.16 -19.79 6.16
CA GLU A 111 11.40 -19.12 5.11
C GLU A 111 10.01 -18.68 5.61
N ILE A 112 9.71 -17.40 5.45
CA ILE A 112 8.40 -16.85 5.81
C ILE A 112 7.34 -17.37 4.84
N GLY A 113 6.25 -17.89 5.37
CA GLY A 113 5.18 -18.53 4.61
C GLY A 113 5.29 -20.06 4.52
N SER A 114 6.32 -20.64 5.12
CA SER A 114 6.41 -22.09 5.32
C SER A 114 5.48 -22.57 6.46
N ASP A 115 5.21 -23.86 6.51
CA ASP A 115 4.40 -24.45 7.58
C ASP A 115 4.99 -24.20 8.99
N GLU A 116 6.31 -24.10 9.07
CA GLU A 116 7.04 -23.88 10.32
C GLU A 116 7.12 -22.39 10.71
N ASN A 117 6.98 -21.48 9.72
CA ASN A 117 7.04 -20.05 9.91
C ASN A 117 5.97 -19.34 9.04
N PRO A 118 4.69 -19.46 9.40
CA PRO A 118 3.61 -18.87 8.65
C PRO A 118 3.74 -17.34 8.59
N VAL A 119 3.17 -16.72 7.56
CA VAL A 119 3.17 -15.27 7.39
C VAL A 119 2.46 -14.60 8.58
N PRO A 120 3.12 -13.73 9.34
CA PRO A 120 2.50 -13.01 10.47
C PRO A 120 1.64 -11.85 9.93
N LEU A 121 0.53 -12.19 9.30
CA LEU A 121 -0.36 -11.25 8.64
C LEU A 121 -1.34 -10.60 9.63
N VAL A 122 -1.36 -9.28 9.66
CA VAL A 122 -2.38 -8.48 10.32
C VAL A 122 -3.40 -8.05 9.28
N GLU A 123 -4.56 -8.70 9.30
CA GLU A 123 -5.64 -8.42 8.36
C GLU A 123 -6.27 -7.04 8.61
N PHE A 124 -6.77 -6.42 7.57
CA PHE A 124 -7.53 -5.18 7.68
C PHE A 124 -8.94 -5.44 8.21
N LEU A 125 -9.52 -4.41 8.79
CA LEU A 125 -10.93 -4.41 9.13
C LEU A 125 -11.76 -4.59 7.84
N PRO A 126 -12.89 -5.33 7.89
CA PRO A 126 -13.69 -5.63 6.70
C PRO A 126 -14.13 -4.39 5.93
N ASP A 127 -13.88 -4.39 4.64
CA ASP A 127 -14.42 -3.43 3.69
C ASP A 127 -15.66 -4.03 3.01
N ILE A 128 -16.79 -3.42 3.18
CA ILE A 128 -18.08 -3.99 2.74
C ILE A 128 -18.22 -4.08 1.21
N ASN A 129 -17.42 -3.38 0.39
CA ASN A 129 -17.60 -3.38 -1.06
C ASN A 129 -16.33 -2.94 -1.81
N LYS A 130 -15.25 -3.74 -1.86
CA LYS A 130 -14.13 -3.33 -2.71
C LYS A 130 -13.71 -4.37 -3.72
N PRO A 131 -14.00 -4.12 -5.02
CA PRO A 131 -13.28 -4.76 -6.11
C PRO A 131 -11.78 -4.40 -6.04
N GLY A 132 -10.96 -5.19 -6.70
CA GLY A 132 -9.53 -4.88 -6.85
C GLY A 132 -9.33 -3.45 -7.37
N ILE A 133 -8.29 -2.78 -6.88
CA ILE A 133 -7.96 -1.42 -7.30
C ILE A 133 -7.24 -1.48 -8.64
N PRO A 134 -7.76 -0.82 -9.67
CA PRO A 134 -7.07 -0.78 -10.95
C PRO A 134 -5.80 0.05 -10.86
N VAL A 135 -4.72 -0.48 -11.41
CA VAL A 135 -3.48 0.30 -11.59
C VAL A 135 -3.71 1.30 -12.71
N LYS A 136 -3.79 2.56 -12.35
CA LYS A 136 -3.95 3.64 -13.32
C LYS A 136 -2.70 3.75 -14.20
N LYS A 137 -2.89 3.87 -15.51
CA LYS A 137 -1.81 4.28 -16.40
C LYS A 137 -1.39 5.70 -16.02
N LYS A 138 -0.07 5.93 -15.94
CA LYS A 138 0.44 7.28 -15.66
C LYS A 138 -0.10 8.26 -16.70
N PRO A 139 -0.72 9.37 -16.32
CA PRO A 139 -1.24 10.32 -17.27
C PRO A 139 -0.11 10.88 -18.13
N ARG A 140 -0.39 11.16 -19.39
CA ARG A 140 0.56 11.83 -20.28
C ARG A 140 0.74 13.27 -19.82
N ARG A 141 1.86 13.89 -20.19
CA ARG A 141 2.19 15.27 -19.77
C ARG A 141 1.07 16.29 -20.00
N ASN A 142 0.28 16.11 -21.04
CA ASN A 142 -0.78 17.05 -21.43
C ASN A 142 -2.18 16.62 -20.99
N ASP A 143 -2.34 15.42 -20.41
CA ASP A 143 -3.63 14.95 -19.91
C ASP A 143 -4.07 15.78 -18.68
N PRO A 144 -5.38 15.84 -18.40
CA PRO A 144 -5.87 16.41 -17.16
C PRO A 144 -5.24 15.69 -15.96
N CYS A 145 -4.86 16.45 -14.92
CA CYS A 145 -4.30 15.85 -13.73
C CYS A 145 -5.35 14.98 -13.02
N THR A 146 -4.93 13.80 -12.60
CA THR A 146 -5.79 12.83 -11.90
C THR A 146 -6.22 13.30 -10.50
N CYS A 147 -5.62 14.39 -9.98
CA CYS A 147 -6.00 14.98 -8.69
C CYS A 147 -7.32 15.76 -8.72
N GLY A 148 -7.95 15.90 -9.89
CA GLY A 148 -9.22 16.63 -10.05
C GLY A 148 -9.10 18.15 -10.18
N SER A 149 -7.87 18.69 -10.23
CA SER A 149 -7.64 20.14 -10.35
C SER A 149 -8.02 20.74 -11.71
N GLY A 150 -8.27 19.91 -12.74
CA GLY A 150 -8.51 20.35 -14.11
C GLY A 150 -7.28 20.89 -14.85
N ILE A 151 -6.13 20.97 -14.18
CA ILE A 151 -4.86 21.45 -14.75
C ILE A 151 -4.13 20.29 -15.42
N LYS A 152 -3.39 20.57 -16.49
CA LYS A 152 -2.56 19.56 -17.17
C LYS A 152 -1.57 18.92 -16.20
N TYR A 153 -1.40 17.59 -16.26
CA TYR A 153 -0.54 16.82 -15.36
C TYR A 153 0.85 17.43 -15.18
N LYS A 154 1.51 17.83 -16.27
CA LYS A 154 2.85 18.48 -16.24
C LYS A 154 2.93 19.79 -15.44
N LYS A 155 1.79 20.45 -15.25
CA LYS A 155 1.71 21.73 -14.50
C LYS A 155 1.16 21.56 -13.09
N CYS A 156 0.75 20.35 -12.73
CA CYS A 156 0.18 19.98 -11.44
C CYS A 156 1.05 18.93 -10.74
N CYS A 157 0.55 17.73 -10.55
CA CYS A 157 1.27 16.66 -9.84
C CYS A 157 2.50 16.13 -10.60
N GLY A 158 2.59 16.34 -11.90
CA GLY A 158 3.74 16.00 -12.73
C GLY A 158 4.90 17.02 -12.70
N LYS A 159 4.78 18.09 -11.92
CA LYS A 159 5.77 19.17 -11.87
C LYS A 159 7.11 18.74 -11.24
N ASN A 160 7.09 17.74 -10.38
CA ASN A 160 8.27 17.26 -9.63
C ASN A 160 8.84 15.96 -10.19
N GLY A 161 8.40 15.55 -11.38
CA GLY A 161 8.86 14.34 -12.03
C GLY A 161 9.99 14.63 -13.03
N ASN A 162 11.17 14.94 -12.52
CA ASN A 162 12.41 14.87 -13.29
C ASN A 162 13.25 13.76 -12.72
#